data_0a0ee9d9494be871272538b599a118ab
#
_entry.id   0a0ee9d9494be871272538b599a118ab
#
_cell.length_a   1.000
_cell.length_b   1.000
_cell.length_c   1.000
_cell.angle_alpha   90.00
_cell.angle_beta   90.00
_cell.angle_gamma   90.00
#
_symmetry.space_group_name_H-M   'P 1'
#
loop_
_entity.id
_entity.type
_entity.pdbx_description
1 polymer ?
#
loop_
_entity_poly.entity_id
_entity_poly.type
_entity_poly.pdbx_seq_one_letter_code
_entity_poly.pdbx_strand_id
1 'polypeptide(L)'
;MGLYYSLSNHRGGVMSWYLKRYVRILRPYLLITIPFGIAGMLLFDESLLRVLSWISTIQYWISHQAAWFIALLLPLYAIAPWLYRSMRKNGLRKLIIAFCVCYGIALYPAGVSSTCFFGNVQFAIIRIPAFVLGMYMAPMIQERKQLSYKPILISVMAAMLLICITRKPLPSYFFLIIPVLKLLTDMMQTRIWCDRYSTMLCFFGTISLESYMFNTCLPKYIHLVMDNLKIPDFGNYIFYTLVLVIGTSLAVIANRLSYIVKIK
;
A
#
# COMPACT_ATOMS: atom_id res chain seq x y z
N MET A 1 -8.18 3.25 -7.27
CA MET A 1 -8.81 4.52 -7.68
C MET A 1 -7.82 5.53 -8.26
N GLY A 2 -6.81 6.00 -7.54
CA GLY A 2 -5.87 7.01 -8.04
C GLY A 2 -5.21 6.69 -9.39
N LEU A 3 -4.93 5.41 -9.66
CA LEU A 3 -4.40 4.99 -10.97
C LEU A 3 -5.44 5.10 -12.08
N TYR A 4 -6.71 4.79 -11.80
CA TYR A 4 -7.78 4.96 -12.77
C TYR A 4 -7.90 6.42 -13.21
N TYR A 5 -8.02 7.36 -12.25
CA TYR A 5 -8.12 8.79 -12.57
C TYR A 5 -6.88 9.31 -13.30
N SER A 6 -5.71 8.80 -12.93
CA SER A 6 -4.46 9.13 -13.60
C SER A 6 -4.43 8.69 -15.05
N LEU A 7 -4.96 7.52 -15.37
CA LEU A 7 -5.02 7.01 -16.74
C LEU A 7 -6.14 7.67 -17.54
N SER A 8 -7.31 7.92 -16.91
CA SER A 8 -8.45 8.59 -17.57
C SER A 8 -8.13 10.02 -17.97
N ASN A 9 -7.38 10.74 -17.15
CA ASN A 9 -7.05 12.16 -17.36
C ASN A 9 -5.72 12.38 -18.09
N HIS A 10 -5.00 11.31 -18.46
CA HIS A 10 -3.70 11.42 -19.11
C HIS A 10 -3.88 11.68 -20.62
N ARG A 11 -3.40 12.84 -21.09
CA ARG A 11 -3.43 13.24 -22.51
C ARG A 11 -2.17 12.87 -23.29
N GLY A 12 -1.16 12.29 -22.62
CA GLY A 12 0.13 11.89 -23.23
C GLY A 12 0.18 10.42 -23.60
N GLY A 13 1.28 9.99 -24.21
CA GLY A 13 1.54 8.59 -24.52
C GLY A 13 1.74 7.74 -23.25
N VAL A 14 1.51 6.44 -23.37
CA VAL A 14 1.61 5.49 -22.24
C VAL A 14 3.01 5.54 -21.58
N MET A 15 4.07 5.75 -22.34
CA MET A 15 5.44 5.86 -21.82
C MET A 15 5.61 7.09 -20.91
N SER A 16 5.04 8.24 -21.29
CA SER A 16 5.04 9.45 -20.45
C SER A 16 4.28 9.22 -19.14
N TRP A 17 3.20 8.44 -19.18
CA TRP A 17 2.46 8.06 -17.98
C TRP A 17 3.33 7.18 -17.07
N TYR A 18 4.00 6.15 -17.61
CA TYR A 18 4.90 5.29 -16.83
C TYR A 18 5.99 6.10 -16.15
N LEU A 19 6.70 6.93 -16.91
CA LEU A 19 7.79 7.74 -16.37
C LEU A 19 7.33 8.60 -15.19
N LYS A 20 6.19 9.32 -15.35
CA LYS A 20 5.62 10.15 -14.28
C LYS A 20 5.27 9.33 -13.03
N ARG A 21 4.78 8.11 -13.21
CA ARG A 21 4.35 7.25 -12.09
C ARG A 21 5.50 6.59 -11.37
N TYR A 22 6.44 6.03 -12.12
CA TYR A 22 7.63 5.42 -11.52
C TYR A 22 8.49 6.46 -10.80
N VAL A 23 8.71 7.63 -11.40
CA VAL A 23 9.45 8.73 -10.76
C VAL A 23 8.77 9.19 -9.47
N ARG A 24 7.44 9.28 -9.44
CA ARG A 24 6.68 9.66 -8.24
C ARG A 24 6.87 8.69 -7.07
N ILE A 25 7.08 7.41 -7.36
CA ILE A 25 7.28 6.38 -6.33
C ILE A 25 8.75 6.22 -6.00
N LEU A 26 9.59 6.05 -7.03
CA LEU A 26 11.00 5.72 -6.85
C LEU A 26 11.79 6.87 -6.23
N ARG A 27 11.44 8.12 -6.53
CA ARG A 27 12.15 9.27 -5.96
C ARG A 27 12.06 9.32 -4.43
N PRO A 28 10.89 9.39 -3.78
CA PRO A 28 10.81 9.36 -2.32
C PRO A 28 11.31 8.03 -1.75
N TYR A 29 11.08 6.93 -2.46
CA TYR A 29 11.58 5.62 -2.06
C TYR A 29 13.10 5.62 -1.92
N LEU A 30 13.84 6.02 -2.95
CA LEU A 30 15.30 6.06 -2.93
C LEU A 30 15.83 7.12 -1.96
N LEU A 31 15.17 8.28 -1.88
CA LEU A 31 15.53 9.36 -0.94
C LEU A 31 15.51 8.87 0.53
N ILE A 32 14.63 7.95 0.85
CA ILE A 32 14.51 7.39 2.20
C ILE A 32 15.38 6.15 2.36
N THR A 33 15.31 5.20 1.43
CA THR A 33 15.97 3.90 1.61
C THR A 33 17.49 3.96 1.51
N ILE A 34 18.06 4.86 0.70
CA ILE A 34 19.51 4.97 0.59
C ILE A 34 20.15 5.44 1.91
N PRO A 35 19.70 6.54 2.56
CA PRO A 35 20.26 6.94 3.85
C PRO A 35 20.10 5.87 4.93
N PHE A 36 18.95 5.21 5.00
CA PHE A 36 18.73 4.10 5.94
C PHE A 36 19.59 2.88 5.62
N GLY A 37 19.85 2.59 4.35
CA GLY A 37 20.79 1.54 3.94
C GLY A 37 22.22 1.83 4.39
N ILE A 38 22.69 3.08 4.20
CA ILE A 38 24.00 3.52 4.66
C ILE A 38 24.09 3.43 6.20
N ALA A 39 23.07 3.93 6.90
CA ALA A 39 23.00 3.81 8.36
C ALA A 39 22.97 2.33 8.82
N GLY A 40 22.32 1.46 8.06
CA GLY A 40 22.32 0.01 8.30
C GLY A 40 23.72 -0.61 8.22
N MET A 41 24.51 -0.21 7.21
CA MET A 41 25.91 -0.65 7.10
C MET A 41 26.78 -0.14 8.26
N LEU A 42 26.58 1.12 8.68
CA LEU A 42 27.40 1.75 9.72
C LEU A 42 27.05 1.31 11.14
N LEU A 43 25.77 1.08 11.44
CA LEU A 43 25.28 0.84 12.80
C LEU A 43 25.01 -0.65 13.09
N PHE A 44 24.82 -1.46 12.07
CA PHE A 44 24.41 -2.86 12.20
C PHE A 44 25.29 -3.82 11.39
N ASP A 45 26.41 -3.35 10.84
CA ASP A 45 27.36 -4.13 10.02
C ASP A 45 26.67 -4.90 8.86
N GLU A 46 25.60 -4.29 8.29
CA GLU A 46 24.92 -4.92 7.17
C GLU A 46 25.79 -4.92 5.90
N SER A 47 25.87 -6.07 5.23
CA SER A 47 26.63 -6.15 3.98
C SER A 47 26.00 -5.30 2.86
N LEU A 48 26.83 -4.78 1.97
CA LEU A 48 26.38 -4.01 0.81
C LEU A 48 25.37 -4.80 -0.04
N LEU A 49 25.59 -6.11 -0.22
CA LEU A 49 24.68 -6.98 -0.95
C LEU A 49 23.27 -7.02 -0.34
N ARG A 50 23.21 -7.08 1.01
CA ARG A 50 21.93 -7.06 1.74
C ARG A 50 21.22 -5.73 1.55
N VAL A 51 21.95 -4.61 1.65
CA VAL A 51 21.40 -3.27 1.44
C VAL A 51 20.89 -3.10 -0.01
N LEU A 52 21.65 -3.54 -1.00
CA LEU A 52 21.24 -3.49 -2.40
C LEU A 52 20.01 -4.38 -2.69
N SER A 53 19.97 -5.58 -2.10
CA SER A 53 18.80 -6.47 -2.21
C SER A 53 17.54 -5.87 -1.57
N TRP A 54 17.71 -5.12 -0.48
CA TRP A 54 16.63 -4.40 0.18
C TRP A 54 16.14 -3.20 -0.66
N ILE A 55 17.05 -2.36 -1.15
CA ILE A 55 16.71 -1.20 -2.00
C ILE A 55 16.07 -1.65 -3.33
N SER A 56 16.51 -2.77 -3.91
CA SER A 56 15.92 -3.32 -5.13
C SER A 56 14.57 -4.01 -4.92
N THR A 57 14.07 -4.09 -3.68
CA THR A 57 12.87 -4.83 -3.27
C THR A 57 12.95 -6.36 -3.41
N ILE A 58 14.05 -6.90 -3.91
CA ILE A 58 14.26 -8.35 -4.07
C ILE A 58 14.20 -9.07 -2.72
N GLN A 59 14.73 -8.43 -1.67
CA GLN A 59 14.72 -8.99 -0.32
C GLN A 59 13.30 -9.30 0.19
N TYR A 60 12.27 -8.53 -0.20
CA TYR A 60 10.91 -8.85 0.14
C TYR A 60 10.51 -10.25 -0.36
N TRP A 61 10.86 -10.58 -1.58
CA TRP A 61 10.47 -11.87 -2.18
C TRP A 61 11.19 -13.06 -1.53
N ILE A 62 12.40 -12.84 -1.00
CA ILE A 62 13.24 -13.91 -0.44
C ILE A 62 13.05 -14.09 1.07
N SER A 63 12.89 -13.01 1.86
CA SER A 63 13.09 -13.05 3.33
C SER A 63 12.02 -12.38 4.19
N HIS A 64 10.80 -12.12 3.70
CA HIS A 64 9.72 -11.43 4.44
C HIS A 64 10.07 -10.04 5.01
N GLN A 65 11.23 -9.50 4.73
CA GLN A 65 11.67 -8.21 5.24
C GLN A 65 11.34 -7.10 4.24
N ALA A 66 11.02 -5.92 4.77
CA ALA A 66 10.92 -4.66 4.05
C ALA A 66 9.63 -4.42 3.21
N ALA A 67 9.66 -3.38 2.46
CA ALA A 67 8.66 -2.61 1.74
C ALA A 67 7.76 -3.43 0.78
N TRP A 68 7.00 -4.40 1.31
CA TRP A 68 6.08 -5.26 0.55
C TRP A 68 5.16 -4.47 -0.39
N PHE A 69 4.72 -3.28 0.08
CA PHE A 69 3.81 -2.45 -0.70
C PHE A 69 4.48 -1.93 -1.98
N ILE A 70 5.73 -1.50 -1.90
CA ILE A 70 6.49 -1.05 -3.07
C ILE A 70 6.80 -2.22 -4.01
N ALA A 71 7.23 -3.36 -3.45
CA ALA A 71 7.50 -4.58 -4.20
C ALA A 71 6.29 -5.05 -5.01
N LEU A 72 5.06 -4.89 -4.47
CA LEU A 72 3.83 -5.21 -5.17
C LEU A 72 3.39 -4.09 -6.13
N LEU A 73 3.56 -2.82 -5.74
CA LEU A 73 3.06 -1.67 -6.49
C LEU A 73 3.77 -1.49 -7.84
N LEU A 74 5.09 -1.75 -7.89
CA LEU A 74 5.86 -1.64 -9.12
C LEU A 74 5.35 -2.54 -10.26
N PRO A 75 5.17 -3.86 -10.07
CA PRO A 75 4.60 -4.71 -11.12
C PRO A 75 3.13 -4.39 -11.42
N LEU A 76 2.34 -3.97 -10.41
CA LEU A 76 0.96 -3.54 -10.65
C LEU A 76 0.88 -2.29 -11.54
N TYR A 77 1.83 -1.38 -11.42
CA TYR A 77 1.91 -0.22 -12.31
C TYR A 77 2.28 -0.63 -13.74
N ALA A 78 3.14 -1.63 -13.91
CA ALA A 78 3.47 -2.12 -15.24
C ALA A 78 2.24 -2.64 -16.00
N ILE A 79 1.34 -3.35 -15.31
CA ILE A 79 0.11 -3.89 -15.92
C ILE A 79 -1.09 -2.91 -15.89
N ALA A 80 -0.99 -1.79 -15.15
CA ALA A 80 -2.12 -0.88 -14.92
C ALA A 80 -2.79 -0.34 -16.19
N PRO A 81 -2.07 0.11 -17.26
CA PRO A 81 -2.73 0.59 -18.48
C PRO A 81 -3.50 -0.50 -19.22
N TRP A 82 -2.97 -1.72 -19.23
CA TRP A 82 -3.68 -2.86 -19.81
C TRP A 82 -4.93 -3.20 -18.98
N LEU A 83 -4.79 -3.25 -17.66
CA LEU A 83 -5.89 -3.49 -16.74
C LEU A 83 -6.97 -2.42 -16.86
N TYR A 84 -6.60 -1.14 -16.94
CA TYR A 84 -7.53 -0.03 -17.13
C TYR A 84 -8.37 -0.20 -18.41
N ARG A 85 -7.72 -0.47 -19.55
CA ARG A 85 -8.42 -0.71 -20.82
C ARG A 85 -9.36 -1.91 -20.72
N SER A 86 -8.88 -2.96 -20.06
CA SER A 86 -9.63 -4.19 -19.84
C SER A 86 -10.86 -3.95 -18.96
N MET A 87 -10.76 -3.16 -17.89
CA MET A 87 -11.86 -2.89 -16.94
C MET A 87 -12.98 -2.02 -17.53
N ARG A 88 -12.71 -1.21 -18.55
CA ARG A 88 -13.75 -0.42 -19.25
C ARG A 88 -14.80 -1.30 -19.92
N LYS A 89 -14.43 -2.52 -20.31
CA LYS A 89 -15.35 -3.52 -20.88
C LYS A 89 -15.56 -4.64 -19.85
N ASN A 90 -16.75 -4.83 -19.33
CA ASN A 90 -17.11 -5.91 -18.41
C ASN A 90 -16.28 -5.91 -17.09
N GLY A 91 -16.13 -4.75 -16.44
CA GLY A 91 -15.30 -4.59 -15.24
C GLY A 91 -15.66 -5.52 -14.10
N LEU A 92 -16.95 -5.72 -13.82
CA LEU A 92 -17.43 -6.64 -12.77
C LEU A 92 -16.99 -8.09 -13.02
N ARG A 93 -17.17 -8.61 -14.24
CA ARG A 93 -16.74 -9.97 -14.59
C ARG A 93 -15.24 -10.16 -14.36
N LYS A 94 -14.42 -9.17 -14.70
CA LYS A 94 -12.97 -9.21 -14.52
C LYS A 94 -12.55 -9.10 -13.06
N LEU A 95 -13.28 -8.31 -12.27
CA LEU A 95 -13.09 -8.26 -10.82
C LEU A 95 -13.36 -9.65 -10.21
N ILE A 96 -14.46 -10.30 -10.59
CA ILE A 96 -14.78 -11.65 -10.11
C ILE A 96 -13.70 -12.65 -10.52
N ILE A 97 -13.25 -12.62 -11.79
CA ILE A 97 -12.17 -13.50 -12.26
C ILE A 97 -10.88 -13.24 -11.47
N ALA A 98 -10.46 -11.99 -11.33
CA ALA A 98 -9.27 -11.64 -10.56
C ALA A 98 -9.37 -12.11 -9.10
N PHE A 99 -10.55 -11.96 -8.49
CA PHE A 99 -10.82 -12.45 -7.14
C PHE A 99 -10.70 -13.98 -7.08
N CYS A 100 -11.41 -14.71 -7.93
CA CYS A 100 -11.40 -16.19 -7.91
C CYS A 100 -9.99 -16.76 -8.16
N VAL A 101 -9.26 -16.21 -9.13
CA VAL A 101 -7.89 -16.65 -9.44
C VAL A 101 -6.93 -16.36 -8.30
N CYS A 102 -6.92 -15.11 -7.82
CA CYS A 102 -5.99 -14.71 -6.76
C CYS A 102 -6.28 -15.43 -5.44
N TYR A 103 -7.55 -15.57 -5.07
CA TYR A 103 -7.92 -16.28 -3.85
C TYR A 103 -7.75 -17.80 -4.01
N GLY A 104 -8.03 -18.37 -5.18
CA GLY A 104 -7.76 -19.78 -5.47
C GLY A 104 -6.28 -20.11 -5.29
N ILE A 105 -5.38 -19.28 -5.80
CA ILE A 105 -3.93 -19.45 -5.62
C ILE A 105 -3.53 -19.20 -4.16
N ALA A 106 -4.05 -18.15 -3.51
CA ALA A 106 -3.68 -17.78 -2.16
C ALA A 106 -4.20 -18.73 -1.08
N LEU A 107 -5.33 -19.37 -1.29
CA LEU A 107 -5.94 -20.37 -0.38
C LEU A 107 -5.52 -21.79 -0.70
N TYR A 108 -4.82 -22.02 -1.82
CA TYR A 108 -4.27 -23.33 -2.14
C TYR A 108 -3.38 -23.79 -0.96
N PRO A 109 -3.63 -24.98 -0.41
CA PRO A 109 -2.96 -25.42 0.79
C PRO A 109 -1.45 -25.45 0.57
N ALA A 110 -0.75 -24.59 1.31
CA ALA A 110 0.70 -24.45 1.28
C ALA A 110 1.45 -25.63 1.92
N GLY A 111 0.86 -26.80 1.95
CA GLY A 111 1.53 -28.05 2.34
C GLY A 111 2.73 -28.38 1.48
N VAL A 112 2.88 -27.71 0.34
CA VAL A 112 3.97 -27.96 -0.63
C VAL A 112 5.14 -27.01 -0.47
N SER A 113 5.00 -25.91 0.28
CA SER A 113 6.10 -24.92 0.32
C SER A 113 6.17 -24.17 1.63
N SER A 114 7.06 -24.62 2.49
CA SER A 114 7.53 -23.91 3.68
C SER A 114 8.53 -22.77 3.35
N THR A 115 8.70 -22.40 2.08
CA THR A 115 9.64 -21.35 1.68
C THR A 115 9.04 -19.96 1.86
N CYS A 116 9.85 -19.03 2.38
CA CYS A 116 9.47 -17.62 2.53
C CYS A 116 8.95 -17.01 1.21
N PHE A 117 9.51 -17.40 0.08
CA PHE A 117 9.11 -16.91 -1.25
C PHE A 117 7.62 -17.14 -1.54
N PHE A 118 7.12 -18.35 -1.37
CA PHE A 118 5.71 -18.65 -1.64
C PHE A 118 4.77 -17.94 -0.68
N GLY A 119 5.15 -17.81 0.60
CA GLY A 119 4.38 -17.02 1.57
C GLY A 119 4.28 -15.55 1.16
N ASN A 120 5.35 -14.96 0.64
CA ASN A 120 5.37 -13.58 0.16
C ASN A 120 4.55 -13.41 -1.12
N VAL A 121 4.62 -14.38 -2.04
CA VAL A 121 3.80 -14.39 -3.25
C VAL A 121 2.32 -14.50 -2.89
N GLN A 122 1.93 -15.41 -1.98
CA GLN A 122 0.54 -15.51 -1.51
C GLN A 122 0.06 -14.21 -0.86
N PHE A 123 0.90 -13.61 -0.01
CA PHE A 123 0.61 -12.34 0.64
C PHE A 123 0.43 -11.19 -0.37
N ALA A 124 1.20 -11.16 -1.45
CA ALA A 124 1.07 -10.19 -2.53
C ALA A 124 -0.19 -10.44 -3.38
N ILE A 125 -0.40 -11.69 -3.81
CA ILE A 125 -1.51 -12.07 -4.69
C ILE A 125 -2.87 -11.78 -4.05
N ILE A 126 -3.05 -12.03 -2.76
CA ILE A 126 -4.33 -11.79 -2.07
C ILE A 126 -4.74 -10.30 -2.05
N ARG A 127 -3.81 -9.39 -2.34
CA ARG A 127 -4.07 -7.93 -2.41
C ARG A 127 -4.38 -7.41 -3.80
N ILE A 128 -4.09 -8.19 -4.84
CA ILE A 128 -4.39 -7.80 -6.23
C ILE A 128 -5.88 -7.52 -6.45
N PRO A 129 -6.83 -8.34 -5.94
CA PRO A 129 -8.26 -8.05 -6.09
C PRO A 129 -8.68 -6.70 -5.50
N ALA A 130 -8.06 -6.25 -4.40
CA ALA A 130 -8.33 -4.95 -3.81
C ALA A 130 -7.88 -3.80 -4.74
N PHE A 131 -6.76 -3.96 -5.44
CA PHE A 131 -6.30 -3.03 -6.46
C PHE A 131 -7.26 -2.97 -7.65
N VAL A 132 -7.71 -4.13 -8.15
CA VAL A 132 -8.70 -4.24 -9.24
C VAL A 132 -10.05 -3.65 -8.82
N LEU A 133 -10.50 -3.91 -7.58
CA LEU A 133 -11.72 -3.31 -7.01
C LEU A 133 -11.64 -1.78 -7.02
N GLY A 134 -10.50 -1.23 -6.60
CA GLY A 134 -10.28 0.22 -6.62
C GLY A 134 -10.38 0.82 -8.04
N MET A 135 -9.92 0.11 -9.06
CA MET A 135 -10.09 0.53 -10.45
C MET A 135 -11.54 0.41 -10.93
N TYR A 136 -12.25 -0.64 -10.50
CA TYR A 136 -13.67 -0.85 -10.83
C TYR A 136 -14.58 0.20 -10.21
N MET A 137 -14.35 0.54 -8.94
CA MET A 137 -15.19 1.50 -8.21
C MET A 137 -14.90 2.96 -8.56
N ALA A 138 -13.72 3.27 -9.10
CA ALA A 138 -13.33 4.65 -9.41
C ALA A 138 -14.35 5.43 -10.27
N PRO A 139 -14.86 4.92 -11.41
CA PRO A 139 -15.87 5.63 -12.20
C PRO A 139 -17.19 5.83 -11.44
N MET A 140 -17.62 4.84 -10.63
CA MET A 140 -18.85 4.95 -9.85
C MET A 140 -18.78 6.09 -8.83
N ILE A 141 -17.63 6.24 -8.16
CA ILE A 141 -17.39 7.31 -7.20
C ILE A 141 -17.29 8.66 -7.92
N GLN A 142 -16.65 8.71 -9.08
CA GLN A 142 -16.56 9.94 -9.88
C GLN A 142 -17.95 10.43 -10.33
N GLU A 143 -18.81 9.52 -10.71
CA GLU A 143 -20.20 9.81 -11.11
C GLU A 143 -21.13 10.03 -9.90
N ARG A 144 -20.58 10.05 -8.68
CA ARG A 144 -21.34 10.18 -7.42
C ARG A 144 -22.50 9.19 -7.29
N LYS A 145 -22.36 8.00 -7.89
CA LYS A 145 -23.36 6.94 -7.75
C LYS A 145 -23.42 6.48 -6.30
N GLN A 146 -24.61 6.48 -5.75
CA GLN A 146 -24.81 5.94 -4.41
C GLN A 146 -24.56 4.43 -4.41
N LEU A 147 -23.65 3.98 -3.56
CA LEU A 147 -23.42 2.56 -3.33
C LEU A 147 -24.58 1.99 -2.51
N SER A 148 -25.26 0.98 -3.05
CA SER A 148 -26.33 0.28 -2.33
C SER A 148 -25.78 -0.38 -1.05
N TYR A 149 -26.64 -0.54 -0.03
CA TYR A 149 -26.29 -1.23 1.21
C TYR A 149 -26.22 -2.76 1.05
N LYS A 150 -26.90 -3.32 0.04
CA LYS A 150 -26.90 -4.78 -0.19
C LYS A 150 -25.51 -5.38 -0.39
N PRO A 151 -24.65 -4.87 -1.32
CA PRO A 151 -23.30 -5.38 -1.47
C PRO A 151 -22.42 -5.20 -0.22
N ILE A 152 -22.72 -4.21 0.63
CA ILE A 152 -22.00 -4.00 1.89
C ILE A 152 -22.32 -5.12 2.87
N LEU A 153 -23.59 -5.42 3.06
CA LEU A 153 -24.02 -6.50 3.95
C LEU A 153 -23.45 -7.86 3.50
N ILE A 154 -23.55 -8.16 2.20
CA ILE A 154 -22.97 -9.36 1.60
C ILE A 154 -21.45 -9.41 1.84
N SER A 155 -20.78 -8.30 1.68
CA SER A 155 -19.33 -8.18 1.87
C SER A 155 -18.92 -8.44 3.34
N VAL A 156 -19.63 -7.85 4.30
CA VAL A 156 -19.37 -8.08 5.73
C VAL A 156 -19.63 -9.54 6.11
N MET A 157 -20.73 -10.13 5.64
CA MET A 157 -21.03 -11.55 5.88
C MET A 157 -19.97 -12.47 5.27
N ALA A 158 -19.51 -12.19 4.05
CA ALA A 158 -18.43 -12.93 3.40
C ALA A 158 -17.10 -12.80 4.17
N ALA A 159 -16.79 -11.61 4.70
CA ALA A 159 -15.62 -11.41 5.54
C ALA A 159 -15.68 -12.26 6.81
N MET A 160 -16.81 -12.23 7.52
CA MET A 160 -17.02 -13.03 8.73
C MET A 160 -16.91 -14.52 8.44
N LEU A 161 -17.57 -15.00 7.37
CA LEU A 161 -17.52 -16.39 6.96
C LEU A 161 -16.09 -16.85 6.66
N LEU A 162 -15.31 -16.03 5.94
CA LEU A 162 -13.92 -16.32 5.65
C LEU A 162 -13.05 -16.39 6.90
N ILE A 163 -13.26 -15.48 7.86
CA ILE A 163 -12.54 -15.53 9.15
C ILE A 163 -12.88 -16.83 9.90
N CYS A 164 -14.16 -17.20 9.94
CA CYS A 164 -14.60 -18.43 10.59
C CYS A 164 -13.99 -19.71 9.94
N ILE A 165 -13.93 -19.76 8.61
CA ILE A 165 -13.39 -20.90 7.86
C ILE A 165 -11.87 -20.97 7.95
N THR A 166 -11.19 -19.86 7.69
CA THR A 166 -9.72 -19.84 7.57
C THR A 166 -9.01 -19.62 8.89
N ARG A 167 -9.72 -19.15 9.92
CA ARG A 167 -9.19 -18.66 11.20
C ARG A 167 -8.07 -17.63 11.05
N LYS A 168 -8.00 -16.97 9.89
CA LYS A 168 -7.01 -15.95 9.55
C LYS A 168 -7.73 -14.69 9.07
N PRO A 169 -7.39 -13.48 9.59
CA PRO A 169 -8.05 -12.24 9.17
C PRO A 169 -7.62 -11.78 7.77
N LEU A 170 -6.43 -12.17 7.31
CA LEU A 170 -5.84 -11.66 6.07
C LEU A 170 -6.73 -11.83 4.83
N PRO A 171 -7.37 -13.00 4.59
CA PRO A 171 -8.25 -13.18 3.42
C PRO A 171 -9.50 -12.31 3.45
N SER A 172 -9.96 -11.89 4.64
CA SER A 172 -11.19 -11.11 4.79
C SER A 172 -11.03 -9.63 4.48
N TYR A 173 -9.80 -9.10 4.47
CA TYR A 173 -9.54 -7.66 4.27
C TYR A 173 -10.12 -7.10 2.97
N PHE A 174 -10.13 -7.90 1.90
CA PHE A 174 -10.74 -7.50 0.64
C PHE A 174 -12.21 -7.11 0.80
N PHE A 175 -12.97 -7.92 1.53
CA PHE A 175 -14.40 -7.69 1.75
C PHE A 175 -14.67 -6.49 2.67
N LEU A 176 -13.76 -6.19 3.61
CA LEU A 176 -13.86 -5.04 4.49
C LEU A 176 -13.57 -3.71 3.77
N ILE A 177 -12.91 -3.73 2.63
CA ILE A 177 -12.65 -2.52 1.84
C ILE A 177 -13.96 -1.87 1.36
N ILE A 178 -14.96 -2.67 0.97
CA ILE A 178 -16.24 -2.18 0.44
C ILE A 178 -17.01 -1.32 1.45
N PRO A 179 -17.28 -1.81 2.69
CA PRO A 179 -17.95 -0.99 3.71
C PRO A 179 -17.12 0.25 4.12
N VAL A 180 -15.79 0.13 4.21
CA VAL A 180 -14.93 1.27 4.53
C VAL A 180 -14.99 2.33 3.42
N LEU A 181 -14.94 1.93 2.15
CA LEU A 181 -15.08 2.86 1.03
C LEU A 181 -16.45 3.54 1.01
N LYS A 182 -17.52 2.81 1.31
CA LYS A 182 -18.87 3.40 1.42
C LYS A 182 -18.91 4.43 2.54
N LEU A 183 -18.44 4.07 3.72
CA LEU A 183 -18.38 4.97 4.86
C LEU A 183 -17.63 6.26 4.52
N LEU A 184 -16.42 6.14 3.94
CA LEU A 184 -15.62 7.28 3.53
C LEU A 184 -16.30 8.14 2.46
N THR A 185 -16.95 7.51 1.46
CA THR A 185 -17.67 8.27 0.43
C THR A 185 -18.88 9.00 0.99
N ASP A 186 -19.64 8.39 1.88
CA ASP A 186 -20.78 9.04 2.52
C ASP A 186 -20.33 10.20 3.40
N MET A 187 -19.28 10.01 4.18
CA MET A 187 -18.68 11.07 5.00
C MET A 187 -18.21 12.25 4.13
N MET A 188 -17.55 11.99 3.01
CA MET A 188 -17.09 13.05 2.09
C MET A 188 -18.23 13.77 1.36
N GLN A 189 -19.42 13.17 1.25
CA GLN A 189 -20.59 13.80 0.65
C GLN A 189 -21.35 14.70 1.63
N THR A 190 -21.13 14.56 2.94
CA THR A 190 -21.74 15.43 3.94
C THR A 190 -21.04 16.79 3.95
N ARG A 191 -21.80 17.89 3.93
CA ARG A 191 -21.29 19.27 3.82
C ARG A 191 -20.33 19.63 4.96
N ILE A 192 -20.49 19.05 6.14
CA ILE A 192 -19.67 19.28 7.32
C ILE A 192 -18.24 18.77 7.13
N TRP A 193 -18.05 17.70 6.37
CA TRP A 193 -16.75 17.06 6.13
C TRP A 193 -15.99 17.66 4.95
N CYS A 194 -16.70 18.30 4.02
CA CYS A 194 -16.10 18.72 2.76
C CYS A 194 -14.98 19.76 2.93
N ASP A 195 -15.14 20.73 3.84
CA ASP A 195 -14.22 21.88 3.91
C ASP A 195 -13.10 21.68 4.96
N ARG A 196 -13.42 21.13 6.12
CA ARG A 196 -12.49 21.02 7.24
C ARG A 196 -11.58 19.79 7.17
N TYR A 197 -12.12 18.67 6.76
CA TYR A 197 -11.39 17.41 6.75
C TYR A 197 -10.79 17.04 5.40
N SER A 198 -11.26 17.62 4.29
CA SER A 198 -10.70 17.37 2.97
C SER A 198 -9.24 17.79 2.88
N THR A 199 -8.89 18.95 3.44
CA THR A 199 -7.51 19.45 3.49
C THR A 199 -6.61 18.51 4.28
N MET A 200 -7.09 18.04 5.45
CA MET A 200 -6.36 17.10 6.29
C MET A 200 -6.18 15.73 5.59
N LEU A 201 -7.23 15.19 4.99
CA LEU A 201 -7.16 13.93 4.23
C LEU A 201 -6.24 14.05 3.01
N CYS A 202 -6.31 15.18 2.29
CA CYS A 202 -5.40 15.46 1.18
C CYS A 202 -3.95 15.54 1.67
N PHE A 203 -3.69 16.20 2.78
CA PHE A 203 -2.36 16.29 3.38
C PHE A 203 -1.81 14.89 3.70
N PHE A 204 -2.52 14.08 4.46
CA PHE A 204 -2.10 12.70 4.77
C PHE A 204 -1.98 11.83 3.51
N GLY A 205 -2.86 12.03 2.54
CA GLY A 205 -2.76 11.35 1.24
C GLY A 205 -1.49 11.69 0.47
N THR A 206 -1.01 12.94 0.56
CA THR A 206 0.22 13.36 -0.13
C THR A 206 1.49 12.79 0.49
N ILE A 207 1.53 12.61 1.81
CA ILE A 207 2.69 12.08 2.55
C ILE A 207 2.58 10.58 2.86
N SER A 208 1.52 9.90 2.39
CA SER A 208 1.22 8.51 2.76
C SER A 208 2.31 7.52 2.37
N LEU A 209 2.96 7.73 1.23
CA LEU A 209 4.04 6.87 0.76
C LEU A 209 5.28 7.02 1.64
N GLU A 210 5.68 8.25 1.91
CA GLU A 210 6.81 8.58 2.77
C GLU A 210 6.57 8.09 4.20
N SER A 211 5.36 8.30 4.75
CA SER A 211 4.98 7.78 6.07
C SER A 211 5.06 6.25 6.13
N TYR A 212 4.58 5.56 5.10
CA TYR A 212 4.73 4.12 5.00
C TYR A 212 6.21 3.70 5.03
N MET A 213 7.06 4.39 4.26
CA MET A 213 8.48 4.07 4.19
C MET A 213 9.18 4.28 5.54
N PHE A 214 8.93 5.40 6.22
CA PHE A 214 9.49 5.64 7.55
C PHE A 214 8.98 4.61 8.57
N ASN A 215 7.69 4.27 8.55
CA ASN A 215 7.15 3.22 9.42
C ASN A 215 7.78 1.83 9.17
N THR A 216 8.34 1.61 7.98
CA THR A 216 9.05 0.36 7.66
C THR A 216 10.54 0.42 8.09
N CYS A 217 11.18 1.58 7.95
CA CYS A 217 12.62 1.73 8.16
C CYS A 217 12.99 2.10 9.61
N LEU A 218 12.20 3.00 10.24
CA LEU A 218 12.50 3.56 11.57
C LEU A 218 12.51 2.57 12.74
N PRO A 219 11.64 1.54 12.79
CA PRO A 219 11.52 0.68 13.98
C PRO A 219 12.85 0.16 14.49
N LYS A 220 13.70 -0.35 13.61
CA LYS A 220 15.01 -0.89 13.95
C LYS A 220 15.92 0.14 14.66
N TYR A 221 15.90 1.38 14.18
CA TYR A 221 16.73 2.47 14.71
C TYR A 221 16.19 3.03 16.02
N ILE A 222 14.87 3.10 16.16
CA ILE A 222 14.23 3.53 17.41
C ILE A 222 14.51 2.51 18.53
N HIS A 223 14.41 1.21 18.24
CA HIS A 223 14.81 0.17 19.21
C HIS A 223 16.25 0.36 19.66
N LEU A 224 17.19 0.55 18.73
CA LEU A 224 18.60 0.78 19.07
C LEU A 224 18.77 2.01 20.01
N VAL A 225 18.06 3.10 19.75
CA VAL A 225 18.12 4.31 20.60
C VAL A 225 17.50 4.06 21.97
N MET A 226 16.34 3.38 22.02
CA MET A 226 15.66 3.06 23.28
C MET A 226 16.52 2.13 24.16
N ASP A 227 17.14 1.10 23.56
CA ASP A 227 18.02 0.17 24.25
C ASP A 227 19.25 0.89 24.83
N ASN A 228 19.90 1.75 24.04
CA ASN A 228 21.05 2.53 24.48
C ASN A 228 20.72 3.51 25.60
N LEU A 229 19.53 4.15 25.54
CA LEU A 229 19.07 5.10 26.56
C LEU A 229 18.36 4.42 27.72
N LYS A 230 18.23 3.09 27.71
CA LYS A 230 17.50 2.30 28.74
C LYS A 230 16.08 2.83 29.00
N ILE A 231 15.39 3.28 27.92
CA ILE A 231 14.02 3.77 28.01
C ILE A 231 13.09 2.57 28.20
N PRO A 232 12.30 2.54 29.29
CA PRO A 232 11.37 1.45 29.52
C PRO A 232 10.24 1.49 28.47
N ASP A 233 9.99 0.36 27.83
CA ASP A 233 8.93 0.24 26.83
C ASP A 233 7.65 -0.32 27.48
N PHE A 234 6.81 0.55 27.99
CA PHE A 234 5.54 0.18 28.63
C PHE A 234 4.58 -0.45 27.61
N GLY A 235 4.70 -1.76 27.35
CA GLY A 235 3.83 -2.50 26.45
C GLY A 235 3.91 -2.03 25.00
N ASN A 236 5.06 -1.60 24.54
CA ASN A 236 5.33 -1.05 23.20
C ASN A 236 4.61 0.29 22.89
N TYR A 237 3.93 0.93 23.84
CA TYR A 237 3.21 2.19 23.57
C TYR A 237 4.14 3.35 23.26
N ILE A 238 5.24 3.50 24.02
CA ILE A 238 6.24 4.55 23.77
C ILE A 238 6.88 4.33 22.41
N PHE A 239 7.28 3.11 22.11
CA PHE A 239 7.88 2.72 20.84
C PHE A 239 6.99 3.10 19.64
N TYR A 240 5.74 2.64 19.60
CA TYR A 240 4.81 2.94 18.50
C TYR A 240 4.49 4.43 18.39
N THR A 241 4.42 5.14 19.52
CA THR A 241 4.20 6.59 19.51
C THR A 241 5.39 7.32 18.90
N LEU A 242 6.62 6.93 19.26
CA LEU A 242 7.85 7.51 18.67
C LEU A 242 7.92 7.21 17.17
N VAL A 243 7.67 5.97 16.75
CA VAL A 243 7.65 5.61 15.32
C VAL A 243 6.64 6.46 14.57
N LEU A 244 5.44 6.64 15.11
CA LEU A 244 4.39 7.42 14.45
C LEU A 244 4.76 8.91 14.36
N VAL A 245 5.18 9.53 15.46
CA VAL A 245 5.47 10.97 15.52
C VAL A 245 6.70 11.31 14.68
N ILE A 246 7.80 10.60 14.90
CA ILE A 246 9.05 10.83 14.16
C ILE A 246 8.84 10.48 12.68
N GLY A 247 8.21 9.33 12.38
CA GLY A 247 7.94 8.88 11.02
C GLY A 247 7.08 9.88 10.23
N THR A 248 6.03 10.43 10.84
CA THR A 248 5.18 11.43 10.20
C THR A 248 5.93 12.75 9.98
N SER A 249 6.70 13.20 10.96
CA SER A 249 7.51 14.44 10.86
C SER A 249 8.54 14.33 9.73
N LEU A 250 9.27 13.23 9.68
CA LEU A 250 10.25 12.96 8.62
C LEU A 250 9.58 12.78 7.25
N ALA A 251 8.38 12.20 7.19
CA ALA A 251 7.62 12.08 5.95
C ALA A 251 7.26 13.44 5.35
N VAL A 252 6.88 14.41 6.18
CA VAL A 252 6.63 15.81 5.74
C VAL A 252 7.88 16.42 5.16
N ILE A 253 9.02 16.25 5.83
CA ILE A 253 10.32 16.77 5.37
C ILE A 253 10.72 16.12 4.05
N ALA A 254 10.68 14.80 3.97
CA ALA A 254 11.03 14.05 2.76
C ALA A 254 10.13 14.41 1.57
N ASN A 255 8.83 14.59 1.82
CA ASN A 255 7.89 15.04 0.79
C ASN A 255 8.26 16.41 0.26
N ARG A 256 8.57 17.38 1.11
CA ARG A 256 9.04 18.73 0.70
C ARG A 256 10.34 18.65 -0.10
N LEU A 257 11.33 17.88 0.36
CA LEU A 257 12.60 17.69 -0.35
C LEU A 257 12.39 17.07 -1.73
N SER A 258 11.49 16.11 -1.86
CA SER A 258 11.18 15.47 -3.15
C SER A 258 10.56 16.45 -4.16
N TYR A 259 9.86 17.50 -3.69
CA TYR A 259 9.37 18.59 -4.55
C TYR A 259 10.48 19.55 -4.99
N ILE A 260 11.41 19.91 -4.10
CA ILE A 260 12.53 20.81 -4.42
C ILE A 260 13.44 20.20 -5.51
N VAL A 261 13.73 18.91 -5.38
CA VAL A 261 14.53 18.17 -6.39
C VAL A 261 13.82 18.08 -7.75
N LYS A 262 12.51 18.33 -7.81
CA LYS A 262 11.73 18.30 -9.06
C LYS A 262 11.85 19.60 -9.87
N ILE A 263 12.26 20.69 -9.24
CA ILE A 263 12.31 22.04 -9.87
C ILE A 263 13.62 22.26 -10.64
N LYS A 264 14.63 21.43 -10.43
CA LYS A 264 15.86 21.42 -11.21
C LYS A 264 15.85 20.32 -12.27
#